data_fea060c4bdfef3aed9d05868cd6fe0be
#
_entry.id   fea060c4bdfef3aed9d05868cd6fe0be
#
_cell.length_a   1.000
_cell.length_b   1.000
_cell.length_c   1.000
_cell.angle_alpha   90.00
_cell.angle_beta   90.00
_cell.angle_gamma   90.00
#
_symmetry.space_group_name_H-M   'P 1'
#
loop_
_entity.id
_entity.type
_entity.pdbx_description
1 polymer ?
#
loop_
_entity_poly.entity_id
_entity_poly.type
_entity_poly.pdbx_seq_one_letter_code
_entity_poly.pdbx_strand_id
1 'polypeptide(L)'
;MKILITGAASFLGRHLVEYFLSKNEEVLALARENARGMEELLKYKKNTGFKLTVLNMKDIEKLEDEFDICIHLAWGGIGKTGRMDKDIQTKNIVAAKNLMKLCKKKNAKRLLFAGSQAEYGQTLEDMENIYGKDFDINAIENQDENSSTNPKSEYGRAKLELKTELKKLGDGLNIEYVHMRIFSVFGRGDHETSLVSSCVNNFMENKDVYIGECLQSWNYIYVKDLCKAIYLLTVKELKNNYVFNIAGEKNQILMGYVRDMHRILKSKSNIIVEKREAPTEGTPFLKPSIELLKELGFKEDYGFEGGIKDMCAIK
;
A
#
# COMPACT_ATOMS: atom_id res chain seq x y z
N MET A 1 -18.48 7.15 -12.23
CA MET A 1 -17.94 8.13 -11.26
C MET A 1 -16.65 8.68 -11.80
N LYS A 2 -16.31 9.93 -11.42
CA LYS A 2 -15.01 10.50 -11.75
C LYS A 2 -14.07 10.43 -10.54
N ILE A 3 -12.99 9.71 -10.67
CA ILE A 3 -12.07 9.40 -9.57
C ILE A 3 -10.76 10.17 -9.75
N LEU A 4 -10.43 11.05 -8.80
CA LEU A 4 -9.10 11.65 -8.73
C LEU A 4 -8.14 10.64 -8.07
N ILE A 5 -7.06 10.27 -8.76
CA ILE A 5 -5.97 9.47 -8.20
C ILE A 5 -4.72 10.32 -8.14
N THR A 6 -4.31 10.73 -6.94
CA THR A 6 -3.03 11.42 -6.76
C THR A 6 -1.89 10.41 -6.63
N GLY A 7 -0.71 10.75 -7.13
CA GLY A 7 0.38 9.76 -7.20
C GLY A 7 0.13 8.69 -8.27
N ALA A 8 -0.66 8.99 -9.28
CA ALA A 8 -1.09 8.08 -10.34
C ALA A 8 0.08 7.41 -11.08
N ALA A 9 1.23 8.06 -11.20
CA ALA A 9 2.43 7.49 -11.82
C ALA A 9 3.26 6.57 -10.90
N SER A 10 2.85 6.38 -9.63
CA SER A 10 3.50 5.42 -8.74
C SER A 10 3.15 3.97 -9.12
N PHE A 11 3.84 3.00 -8.52
CA PHE A 11 3.54 1.58 -8.68
C PHE A 11 2.04 1.29 -8.45
N LEU A 12 1.51 1.64 -7.29
CA LEU A 12 0.09 1.43 -6.97
C LEU A 12 -0.84 2.28 -7.86
N GLY A 13 -0.45 3.53 -8.09
CA GLY A 13 -1.27 4.47 -8.86
C GLY A 13 -1.56 3.99 -10.28
N ARG A 14 -0.56 3.44 -10.98
CA ARG A 14 -0.72 2.93 -12.35
C ARG A 14 -1.69 1.75 -12.42
N HIS A 15 -1.58 0.82 -11.49
CA HIS A 15 -2.50 -0.32 -11.40
C HIS A 15 -3.94 0.11 -11.03
N LEU A 16 -4.09 1.10 -10.16
CA LEU A 16 -5.42 1.67 -9.87
C LEU A 16 -6.01 2.37 -11.09
N VAL A 17 -5.24 3.17 -11.83
CA VAL A 17 -5.71 3.79 -13.07
C VAL A 17 -6.23 2.73 -14.03
N GLU A 18 -5.44 1.68 -14.29
CA GLU A 18 -5.85 0.55 -15.14
C GLU A 18 -7.12 -0.12 -14.64
N TYR A 19 -7.17 -0.41 -13.35
CA TYR A 19 -8.30 -1.12 -12.74
C TYR A 19 -9.59 -0.30 -12.81
N PHE A 20 -9.57 0.98 -12.46
CA PHE A 20 -10.76 1.83 -12.50
C PHE A 20 -11.26 2.05 -13.95
N LEU A 21 -10.36 2.24 -14.91
CA LEU A 21 -10.72 2.31 -16.33
C LEU A 21 -11.36 0.99 -16.81
N SER A 22 -10.87 -0.17 -16.35
CA SER A 22 -11.48 -1.48 -16.66
C SER A 22 -12.90 -1.66 -16.10
N LYS A 23 -13.25 -0.88 -15.08
CA LYS A 23 -14.60 -0.80 -14.48
C LYS A 23 -15.48 0.28 -15.14
N ASN A 24 -15.04 0.86 -16.24
CA ASN A 24 -15.71 1.97 -16.94
C ASN A 24 -15.90 3.23 -16.07
N GLU A 25 -15.02 3.45 -15.09
CA GLU A 25 -15.00 4.68 -14.33
C GLU A 25 -14.16 5.75 -15.04
N GLU A 26 -14.48 7.02 -14.83
CA GLU A 26 -13.64 8.11 -15.30
C GLU A 26 -12.49 8.33 -14.32
N VAL A 27 -11.26 8.43 -14.82
CA VAL A 27 -10.05 8.60 -14.01
C VAL A 27 -9.37 9.93 -14.33
N LEU A 28 -9.28 10.78 -13.33
CA LEU A 28 -8.42 11.95 -13.31
C LEU A 28 -7.10 11.57 -12.62
N ALA A 29 -6.10 11.25 -13.43
CA ALA A 29 -4.78 10.89 -12.94
C ALA A 29 -3.96 12.14 -12.64
N LEU A 30 -3.49 12.30 -11.39
CA LEU A 30 -2.61 13.40 -11.03
C LEU A 30 -1.21 12.87 -10.75
N ALA A 31 -0.23 13.38 -11.48
CA ALA A 31 1.17 13.05 -11.33
C ALA A 31 2.03 14.32 -11.35
N ARG A 32 3.19 14.26 -10.68
CA ARG A 32 4.17 15.35 -10.79
C ARG A 32 4.92 15.24 -12.12
N GLU A 33 5.47 16.34 -12.59
CA GLU A 33 6.39 16.37 -13.71
C GLU A 33 7.56 15.38 -13.46
N ASN A 34 8.02 14.72 -14.52
CA ASN A 34 9.11 13.73 -14.47
C ASN A 34 8.90 12.56 -13.51
N ALA A 35 7.64 12.18 -13.23
CA ALA A 35 7.36 10.98 -12.44
C ALA A 35 7.77 9.72 -13.23
N ARG A 36 8.49 8.78 -12.58
CA ARG A 36 9.08 7.57 -13.19
C ARG A 36 8.11 6.73 -14.03
N GLY A 37 6.83 6.69 -13.67
CA GLY A 37 5.79 5.89 -14.36
C GLY A 37 4.92 6.72 -15.32
N MET A 38 5.37 7.90 -15.75
CA MET A 38 4.59 8.78 -16.62
C MET A 38 4.26 8.15 -17.97
N GLU A 39 5.23 7.49 -18.58
CA GLU A 39 5.06 6.85 -19.90
C GLU A 39 3.96 5.78 -19.88
N GLU A 40 3.82 5.05 -18.77
CA GLU A 40 2.79 4.02 -18.63
C GLU A 40 1.39 4.62 -18.49
N LEU A 41 1.26 5.82 -17.92
CA LEU A 41 -0.01 6.55 -17.92
C LEU A 41 -0.38 7.07 -19.31
N LEU A 42 0.59 7.46 -20.12
CA LEU A 42 0.33 7.97 -21.47
C LEU A 42 -0.29 6.93 -22.40
N LYS A 43 -0.21 5.62 -22.10
CA LYS A 43 -0.92 4.57 -22.85
C LYS A 43 -2.43 4.80 -22.88
N TYR A 44 -2.99 5.40 -21.84
CA TYR A 44 -4.42 5.65 -21.69
C TYR A 44 -4.89 6.96 -22.32
N LYS A 45 -3.98 7.77 -22.91
CA LYS A 45 -4.31 9.10 -23.48
C LYS A 45 -5.45 9.09 -24.51
N LYS A 46 -5.67 7.96 -25.19
CA LYS A 46 -6.75 7.80 -26.17
C LYS A 46 -8.06 7.28 -25.53
N ASN A 47 -8.05 6.91 -24.27
CA ASN A 47 -9.24 6.46 -23.55
C ASN A 47 -10.06 7.69 -23.12
N THR A 48 -11.32 7.75 -23.51
CA THR A 48 -12.21 8.89 -23.24
C THR A 48 -12.52 9.08 -21.75
N GLY A 49 -12.40 8.01 -20.95
CA GLY A 49 -12.54 8.05 -19.51
C GLY A 49 -11.26 8.45 -18.76
N PHE A 50 -10.15 8.76 -19.46
CA PHE A 50 -8.88 9.08 -18.83
C PHE A 50 -8.46 10.52 -19.08
N LYS A 51 -8.13 11.23 -18.00
CA LYS A 51 -7.46 12.54 -18.08
C LYS A 51 -6.21 12.54 -17.20
N LEU A 52 -5.10 13.03 -17.74
CA LEU A 52 -3.85 13.22 -17.01
C LEU A 52 -3.63 14.71 -16.73
N THR A 53 -3.45 15.06 -15.45
CA THR A 53 -3.07 16.39 -15.00
C THR A 53 -1.69 16.33 -14.36
N VAL A 54 -0.78 17.18 -14.84
CA VAL A 54 0.58 17.29 -14.30
C VAL A 54 0.60 18.43 -13.29
N LEU A 55 0.67 18.08 -12.00
CA LEU A 55 0.63 19.04 -10.91
C LEU A 55 1.37 18.49 -9.67
N ASN A 56 2.07 19.37 -8.94
CA ASN A 56 2.71 18.99 -7.69
C ASN A 56 1.70 19.11 -6.52
N MET A 57 1.78 18.22 -5.54
CA MET A 57 0.88 18.23 -4.38
C MET A 57 0.93 19.53 -3.57
N LYS A 58 2.04 20.27 -3.57
CA LYS A 58 2.13 21.59 -2.95
C LYS A 58 1.21 22.65 -3.59
N ASP A 59 0.83 22.43 -4.85
CA ASP A 59 0.00 23.32 -5.66
C ASP A 59 -1.41 22.74 -5.89
N ILE A 60 -1.84 21.75 -5.09
CA ILE A 60 -3.07 20.97 -5.33
C ILE A 60 -4.33 21.84 -5.40
N GLU A 61 -4.34 22.98 -4.75
CA GLU A 61 -5.43 23.96 -4.79
C GLU A 61 -5.68 24.58 -6.16
N LYS A 62 -4.69 24.49 -7.09
CA LYS A 62 -4.81 24.96 -8.47
C LYS A 62 -5.50 23.95 -9.39
N LEU A 63 -5.87 22.77 -8.89
CA LEU A 63 -6.60 21.78 -9.67
C LEU A 63 -8.01 22.29 -9.98
N GLU A 64 -8.30 22.49 -11.27
CA GLU A 64 -9.57 23.02 -11.74
C GLU A 64 -10.62 21.93 -11.97
N ASP A 65 -10.18 20.72 -12.25
CA ASP A 65 -11.05 19.57 -12.56
C ASP A 65 -11.97 19.20 -11.41
N GLU A 66 -13.21 18.82 -11.75
CA GLU A 66 -14.19 18.23 -10.82
C GLU A 66 -13.96 16.72 -10.71
N PHE A 67 -14.29 16.15 -9.54
CA PHE A 67 -14.24 14.72 -9.27
C PHE A 67 -15.21 14.36 -8.14
N ASP A 68 -15.71 13.12 -8.16
CA ASP A 68 -16.65 12.62 -7.15
C ASP A 68 -15.94 12.03 -5.93
N ILE A 69 -14.80 11.38 -6.15
CA ILE A 69 -14.03 10.64 -5.13
C ILE A 69 -12.55 10.89 -5.35
N CYS A 70 -11.81 10.99 -4.26
CA CYS A 70 -10.35 11.12 -4.29
C CYS A 70 -9.66 9.91 -3.66
N ILE A 71 -8.67 9.34 -4.35
CA ILE A 71 -7.75 8.33 -3.82
C ILE A 71 -6.37 8.98 -3.72
N HIS A 72 -5.91 9.16 -2.48
CA HIS A 72 -4.66 9.86 -2.22
C HIS A 72 -3.51 8.90 -1.94
N LEU A 73 -2.67 8.68 -2.96
CA LEU A 73 -1.45 7.85 -2.87
C LEU A 73 -0.16 8.68 -2.88
N ALA A 74 -0.23 9.96 -3.31
CA ALA A 74 0.94 10.81 -3.43
C ALA A 74 1.62 11.01 -2.06
N TRP A 75 2.88 10.59 -1.91
CA TRP A 75 3.64 10.72 -0.68
C TRP A 75 5.14 10.84 -0.99
N GLY A 76 5.81 11.78 -0.37
CA GLY A 76 7.27 11.93 -0.44
C GLY A 76 7.97 11.18 0.69
N GLY A 77 9.26 10.85 0.50
CA GLY A 77 10.10 10.32 1.58
C GLY A 77 9.71 8.91 2.04
N ILE A 78 9.36 8.01 1.11
CA ILE A 78 9.03 6.61 1.42
C ILE A 78 10.27 5.71 1.55
N GLY A 79 11.43 6.15 1.05
CA GLY A 79 12.69 5.42 1.15
C GLY A 79 13.34 5.55 2.53
N LYS A 80 14.36 4.73 2.81
CA LYS A 80 15.00 4.56 4.13
C LYS A 80 15.30 5.89 4.85
N THR A 81 15.95 6.83 4.21
CA THR A 81 16.28 8.14 4.80
C THR A 81 15.07 9.05 4.92
N GLY A 82 14.22 9.11 3.89
CA GLY A 82 13.06 9.99 3.87
C GLY A 82 11.98 9.60 4.89
N ARG A 83 11.91 8.33 5.29
CA ARG A 83 11.00 7.87 6.35
C ARG A 83 11.30 8.46 7.72
N MET A 84 12.56 8.84 7.97
CA MET A 84 13.02 9.46 9.21
C MET A 84 13.09 10.99 9.13
N ASP A 85 12.84 11.58 7.94
CA ASP A 85 12.90 13.01 7.70
C ASP A 85 11.59 13.72 8.09
N LYS A 86 11.59 14.38 9.22
CA LYS A 86 10.42 15.08 9.78
C LYS A 86 9.91 16.19 8.84
N ASP A 87 10.79 16.91 8.17
CA ASP A 87 10.39 18.04 7.31
C ASP A 87 9.65 17.55 6.07
N ILE A 88 10.11 16.44 5.46
CA ILE A 88 9.41 15.80 4.36
C ILE A 88 8.04 15.32 4.81
N GLN A 89 7.95 14.66 5.98
CA GLN A 89 6.70 14.13 6.47
C GLN A 89 5.71 15.26 6.85
N THR A 90 6.17 16.35 7.42
CA THR A 90 5.35 17.54 7.70
C THR A 90 4.76 18.16 6.42
N LYS A 91 5.56 18.25 5.35
CA LYS A 91 5.05 18.72 4.03
C LYS A 91 3.96 17.81 3.46
N ASN A 92 4.08 16.50 3.65
CA ASN A 92 3.04 15.54 3.24
C ASN A 92 1.74 15.74 4.04
N ILE A 93 1.83 15.98 5.36
CA ILE A 93 0.67 16.25 6.21
C ILE A 93 -0.08 17.49 5.72
N VAL A 94 0.64 18.58 5.46
CA VAL A 94 0.04 19.82 4.95
C VAL A 94 -0.65 19.59 3.60
N ALA A 95 0.00 18.88 2.68
CA ALA A 95 -0.56 18.57 1.37
C ALA A 95 -1.84 17.73 1.46
N ALA A 96 -1.90 16.73 2.34
CA ALA A 96 -3.08 15.90 2.57
C ALA A 96 -4.26 16.71 3.14
N LYS A 97 -4.00 17.63 4.08
CA LYS A 97 -5.02 18.53 4.62
C LYS A 97 -5.56 19.51 3.56
N ASN A 98 -4.70 20.05 2.70
CA ASN A 98 -5.12 20.91 1.60
C ASN A 98 -5.94 20.13 0.56
N LEU A 99 -5.58 18.87 0.29
CA LEU A 99 -6.39 18.01 -0.58
C LEU A 99 -7.80 17.78 -0.01
N MET A 100 -7.95 17.54 1.30
CA MET A 100 -9.27 17.40 1.93
C MET A 100 -10.11 18.69 1.77
N LYS A 101 -9.51 19.86 1.92
CA LYS A 101 -10.19 21.14 1.66
C LYS A 101 -10.59 21.29 0.19
N LEU A 102 -9.72 20.85 -0.74
CA LEU A 102 -10.05 20.81 -2.16
C LEU A 102 -11.22 19.86 -2.45
N CYS A 103 -11.28 18.69 -1.83
CA CYS A 103 -12.42 17.77 -1.94
C CYS A 103 -13.73 18.49 -1.60
N LYS A 104 -13.75 19.31 -0.55
CA LYS A 104 -14.94 20.14 -0.22
C LYS A 104 -15.26 21.14 -1.32
N LYS A 105 -14.26 21.88 -1.80
CA LYS A 105 -14.43 22.88 -2.86
C LYS A 105 -14.99 22.26 -4.15
N LYS A 106 -14.63 20.98 -4.42
CA LYS A 106 -15.03 20.21 -5.59
C LYS A 106 -16.28 19.35 -5.37
N ASN A 107 -16.93 19.45 -4.23
CA ASN A 107 -18.11 18.66 -3.84
C ASN A 107 -17.87 17.14 -3.91
N ALA A 108 -16.63 16.70 -3.71
CA ALA A 108 -16.32 15.29 -3.62
C ALA A 108 -16.98 14.65 -2.40
N LYS A 109 -17.44 13.41 -2.55
CA LYS A 109 -18.19 12.69 -1.51
C LYS A 109 -17.28 11.95 -0.54
N ARG A 110 -16.14 11.45 -1.04
CA ARG A 110 -15.25 10.55 -0.28
C ARG A 110 -13.78 10.82 -0.60
N LEU A 111 -12.94 10.76 0.43
CA LEU A 111 -11.49 10.75 0.33
C LEU A 111 -10.94 9.43 0.91
N LEU A 112 -10.31 8.60 0.08
CA LEU A 112 -9.56 7.42 0.49
C LEU A 112 -8.08 7.81 0.61
N PHE A 113 -7.50 7.60 1.79
CA PHE A 113 -6.12 7.97 2.09
C PHE A 113 -5.26 6.72 2.30
N ALA A 114 -4.12 6.66 1.59
CA ALA A 114 -3.15 5.60 1.78
C ALA A 114 -2.40 5.77 3.11
N GLY A 115 -2.89 5.15 4.17
CA GLY A 115 -2.20 4.88 5.40
C GLY A 115 -1.14 3.78 5.22
N SER A 116 -0.62 3.22 6.31
CA SER A 116 0.44 2.22 6.25
C SER A 116 0.42 1.28 7.46
N GLN A 117 0.81 0.02 7.25
CA GLN A 117 1.12 -0.91 8.33
C GLN A 117 2.20 -0.39 9.31
N ALA A 118 3.04 0.57 8.88
CA ALA A 118 4.03 1.22 9.74
C ALA A 118 3.43 2.01 10.92
N GLU A 119 2.12 2.25 10.91
CA GLU A 119 1.39 2.88 12.01
C GLU A 119 1.32 1.96 13.24
N TYR A 120 1.27 0.63 13.03
CA TYR A 120 1.30 -0.34 14.13
C TYR A 120 2.65 -0.34 14.84
N GLY A 121 3.74 -0.32 14.08
CA GLY A 121 5.11 -0.23 14.59
C GLY A 121 5.51 -1.43 15.45
N GLN A 122 4.83 -2.58 15.33
CA GLN A 122 5.23 -3.81 15.99
C GLN A 122 6.46 -4.41 15.29
N THR A 123 7.41 -4.87 16.10
CA THR A 123 8.64 -5.51 15.60
C THR A 123 8.79 -6.91 16.15
N LEU A 124 9.61 -7.73 15.51
CA LEU A 124 9.97 -9.06 16.00
C LEU A 124 10.61 -8.97 17.39
N GLU A 125 11.46 -7.98 17.58
CA GLU A 125 12.13 -7.72 18.86
C GLU A 125 11.11 -7.37 19.99
N ASP A 126 10.05 -6.62 19.66
CA ASP A 126 8.94 -6.37 20.62
C ASP A 126 8.24 -7.69 20.98
N MET A 127 8.00 -8.57 20.01
CA MET A 127 7.37 -9.88 20.24
C MET A 127 8.26 -10.81 21.08
N GLU A 128 9.56 -10.89 20.76
CA GLU A 128 10.53 -11.65 21.54
C GLU A 128 10.63 -11.17 23.01
N ASN A 129 10.55 -9.88 23.22
CA ASN A 129 10.55 -9.29 24.58
C ASN A 129 9.30 -9.63 25.38
N ILE A 130 8.13 -9.73 24.73
CA ILE A 130 6.85 -10.01 25.40
C ILE A 130 6.66 -11.51 25.64
N TYR A 131 6.97 -12.35 24.64
CA TYR A 131 6.61 -13.76 24.61
C TYR A 131 7.81 -14.71 24.72
N GLY A 132 9.05 -14.21 24.72
CA GLY A 132 10.28 -15.00 24.63
C GLY A 132 10.69 -15.32 23.19
N LYS A 133 11.94 -15.76 22.99
CA LYS A 133 12.49 -15.97 21.62
C LYS A 133 11.84 -17.12 20.85
N ASP A 134 11.36 -18.12 21.55
CA ASP A 134 10.77 -19.34 20.96
C ASP A 134 9.24 -19.30 20.90
N PHE A 135 8.64 -18.10 20.86
CA PHE A 135 7.19 -17.96 20.83
C PHE A 135 6.57 -18.55 19.55
N ASP A 136 5.39 -19.14 19.69
CA ASP A 136 4.62 -19.57 18.52
C ASP A 136 3.93 -18.39 17.86
N ILE A 137 4.36 -18.03 16.65
CA ILE A 137 3.77 -16.96 15.84
C ILE A 137 2.27 -17.18 15.63
N ASN A 138 1.79 -18.44 15.56
CA ASN A 138 0.38 -18.72 15.35
C ASN A 138 -0.47 -18.39 16.61
N ALA A 139 0.12 -18.44 17.78
CA ALA A 139 -0.55 -18.07 19.03
C ALA A 139 -0.74 -16.54 19.21
N ILE A 140 -0.03 -15.71 18.43
CA ILE A 140 -0.18 -14.26 18.48
C ILE A 140 -1.47 -13.85 17.75
N GLU A 141 -2.27 -13.00 18.39
CA GLU A 141 -3.47 -12.44 17.77
C GLU A 141 -3.16 -11.60 16.51
N ASN A 142 -4.10 -11.58 15.57
CA ASN A 142 -3.97 -10.75 14.39
C ASN A 142 -4.18 -9.26 14.74
N GLN A 143 -3.42 -8.40 14.08
CA GLN A 143 -3.57 -6.94 14.17
C GLN A 143 -4.84 -6.50 13.43
N ASP A 144 -5.88 -6.16 14.17
CA ASP A 144 -7.06 -5.51 13.60
C ASP A 144 -6.92 -3.99 13.57
N GLU A 145 -7.93 -3.28 13.07
CA GLU A 145 -7.92 -1.83 12.93
C GLU A 145 -7.92 -1.09 14.28
N ASN A 146 -8.31 -1.77 15.37
CA ASN A 146 -8.34 -1.25 16.74
C ASN A 146 -7.08 -1.57 17.53
N SER A 147 -6.23 -2.45 17.02
CA SER A 147 -4.98 -2.83 17.68
C SER A 147 -4.09 -1.61 17.95
N SER A 148 -3.32 -1.68 19.04
CA SER A 148 -2.43 -0.60 19.48
C SER A 148 -1.44 -0.19 18.40
N THR A 149 -1.12 1.11 18.34
CA THR A 149 -0.21 1.70 17.37
C THR A 149 0.98 2.32 18.09
N ASN A 150 2.20 2.05 17.59
CA ASN A 150 3.46 2.58 18.14
C ASN A 150 4.49 2.79 17.02
N PRO A 151 4.25 3.75 16.09
CA PRO A 151 5.09 3.92 14.90
C PRO A 151 6.53 4.24 15.26
N LYS A 152 7.47 3.51 14.65
CA LYS A 152 8.92 3.64 14.91
C LYS A 152 9.61 4.69 14.01
N SER A 153 8.91 5.26 13.00
CA SER A 153 9.45 6.27 12.07
C SER A 153 8.58 7.51 12.00
N GLU A 154 9.16 8.63 11.54
CA GLU A 154 8.41 9.86 11.25
C GLU A 154 7.32 9.62 10.18
N TYR A 155 7.61 8.74 9.20
CA TYR A 155 6.63 8.30 8.22
C TYR A 155 5.41 7.64 8.87
N GLY A 156 5.63 6.66 9.75
CA GLY A 156 4.55 5.99 10.47
C GLY A 156 3.77 6.94 11.36
N ARG A 157 4.47 7.84 12.08
CA ARG A 157 3.85 8.89 12.92
C ARG A 157 2.98 9.83 12.09
N ALA A 158 3.46 10.31 10.95
CA ALA A 158 2.72 11.20 10.06
C ALA A 158 1.45 10.53 9.48
N LYS A 159 1.55 9.24 9.12
CA LYS A 159 0.38 8.48 8.66
C LYS A 159 -0.67 8.33 9.76
N LEU A 160 -0.24 7.99 10.98
CA LEU A 160 -1.11 7.84 12.14
C LEU A 160 -1.76 9.17 12.56
N GLU A 161 -1.01 10.28 12.55
CA GLU A 161 -1.53 11.63 12.82
C GLU A 161 -2.69 11.95 11.88
N LEU A 162 -2.49 11.73 10.58
CA LEU A 162 -3.50 12.02 9.56
C LEU A 162 -4.75 11.15 9.69
N LYS A 163 -4.66 9.93 10.26
CA LYS A 163 -5.85 9.12 10.56
C LYS A 163 -6.89 9.92 11.36
N THR A 164 -6.46 10.58 12.41
CA THR A 164 -7.35 11.35 13.30
C THR A 164 -7.69 12.72 12.73
N GLU A 165 -6.71 13.43 12.18
CA GLU A 165 -6.90 14.79 11.71
C GLU A 165 -7.77 14.87 10.45
N LEU A 166 -7.56 13.97 9.48
CA LEU A 166 -8.38 13.94 8.27
C LEU A 166 -9.80 13.42 8.57
N LYS A 167 -9.98 12.51 9.54
CA LYS A 167 -11.32 12.10 9.99
C LYS A 167 -12.07 13.32 10.56
N LYS A 168 -11.46 14.03 11.50
CA LYS A 168 -12.06 15.23 12.10
C LYS A 168 -12.37 16.31 11.05
N LEU A 169 -11.44 16.53 10.13
CA LEU A 169 -11.62 17.52 9.06
C LEU A 169 -12.73 17.09 8.09
N GLY A 170 -12.78 15.81 7.70
CA GLY A 170 -13.81 15.25 6.83
C GLY A 170 -15.20 15.38 7.44
N ASP A 171 -15.37 15.06 8.73
CA ASP A 171 -16.64 15.22 9.45
C ASP A 171 -17.10 16.68 9.44
N GLY A 172 -16.21 17.63 9.75
CA GLY A 172 -16.52 19.06 9.73
C GLY A 172 -16.86 19.61 8.34
N LEU A 173 -16.39 18.95 7.28
CA LEU A 173 -16.63 19.34 5.89
C LEU A 173 -17.73 18.51 5.22
N ASN A 174 -18.32 17.54 5.89
CA ASN A 174 -19.27 16.56 5.35
C ASN A 174 -18.68 15.79 4.14
N ILE A 175 -17.47 15.26 4.32
CA ILE A 175 -16.78 14.38 3.37
C ILE A 175 -16.47 13.06 4.07
N GLU A 176 -16.86 11.95 3.48
CA GLU A 176 -16.55 10.64 4.01
C GLU A 176 -15.04 10.36 3.88
N TYR A 177 -14.40 10.07 5.00
CA TYR A 177 -12.97 9.77 5.04
C TYR A 177 -12.73 8.28 5.24
N VAL A 178 -11.82 7.72 4.45
CA VAL A 178 -11.39 6.31 4.55
C VAL A 178 -9.88 6.26 4.69
N HIS A 179 -9.42 5.64 5.76
CA HIS A 179 -8.01 5.43 6.07
C HIS A 179 -7.61 3.98 5.76
N MET A 180 -6.75 3.78 4.76
CA MET A 180 -6.32 2.46 4.30
C MET A 180 -4.94 2.14 4.86
N ARG A 181 -4.82 1.31 5.89
CA ARG A 181 -3.53 0.77 6.33
C ARG A 181 -3.05 -0.29 5.35
N ILE A 182 -2.30 0.15 4.35
CA ILE A 182 -1.80 -0.73 3.29
C ILE A 182 -0.60 -1.50 3.82
N PHE A 183 -0.65 -2.83 3.67
CA PHE A 183 0.44 -3.75 4.01
C PHE A 183 1.38 -3.95 2.82
N SER A 184 2.23 -4.99 2.84
CA SER A 184 3.26 -5.14 1.82
C SER A 184 2.67 -5.56 0.48
N VAL A 185 2.70 -4.67 -0.48
CA VAL A 185 2.20 -4.90 -1.84
C VAL A 185 3.31 -5.40 -2.74
N PHE A 186 3.01 -6.36 -3.60
CA PHE A 186 3.91 -6.84 -4.63
C PHE A 186 3.21 -6.93 -5.99
N GLY A 187 3.97 -6.92 -7.07
CA GLY A 187 3.43 -7.06 -8.42
C GLY A 187 4.35 -6.47 -9.50
N ARG A 188 3.90 -6.56 -10.74
CA ARG A 188 4.65 -6.03 -11.88
C ARG A 188 4.85 -4.51 -11.76
N GLY A 189 6.09 -4.06 -11.90
CA GLY A 189 6.46 -2.64 -11.78
C GLY A 189 6.69 -2.16 -10.36
N ASP A 190 6.75 -3.06 -9.37
CA ASP A 190 7.31 -2.78 -8.06
C ASP A 190 8.81 -2.48 -8.13
N HIS A 191 9.38 -1.99 -7.04
CA HIS A 191 10.80 -1.64 -7.00
C HIS A 191 11.68 -2.89 -7.17
N GLU A 192 12.68 -2.82 -8.06
CA GLU A 192 13.55 -3.97 -8.40
C GLU A 192 14.29 -4.55 -7.19
N THR A 193 14.59 -3.72 -6.18
CA THR A 193 15.24 -4.13 -4.94
C THR A 193 14.27 -4.57 -3.85
N SER A 194 12.94 -4.63 -4.11
CA SER A 194 12.01 -5.25 -3.17
C SER A 194 12.32 -6.75 -3.04
N LEU A 195 12.02 -7.33 -1.88
CA LEU A 195 12.33 -8.75 -1.65
C LEU A 195 11.69 -9.64 -2.72
N VAL A 196 10.42 -9.40 -3.04
CA VAL A 196 9.71 -10.21 -4.05
C VAL A 196 10.32 -10.04 -5.43
N SER A 197 10.52 -8.80 -5.90
CA SER A 197 11.11 -8.55 -7.23
C SER A 197 12.51 -9.14 -7.34
N SER A 198 13.36 -8.95 -6.32
CA SER A 198 14.72 -9.48 -6.28
C SER A 198 14.73 -11.01 -6.28
N CYS A 199 13.91 -11.67 -5.45
CA CYS A 199 13.80 -13.13 -5.43
C CYS A 199 13.30 -13.68 -6.77
N VAL A 200 12.23 -13.10 -7.32
CA VAL A 200 11.65 -13.54 -8.60
C VAL A 200 12.69 -13.45 -9.72
N ASN A 201 13.37 -12.31 -9.85
CA ASN A 201 14.38 -12.13 -10.90
C ASN A 201 15.52 -13.16 -10.78
N ASN A 202 16.07 -13.37 -9.57
CA ASN A 202 17.14 -14.33 -9.37
C ASN A 202 16.66 -15.77 -9.59
N PHE A 203 15.49 -16.15 -9.08
CA PHE A 203 14.96 -17.52 -9.24
C PHE A 203 14.64 -17.84 -10.69
N MET A 204 14.13 -16.90 -11.48
CA MET A 204 13.90 -17.10 -12.91
C MET A 204 15.20 -17.32 -13.70
N GLU A 205 16.29 -16.71 -13.26
CA GLU A 205 17.62 -16.88 -13.86
C GLU A 205 18.43 -18.03 -13.23
N ASN A 206 17.85 -18.80 -12.30
CA ASN A 206 18.53 -19.82 -11.49
C ASN A 206 19.80 -19.30 -10.79
N LYS A 207 19.78 -18.05 -10.34
CA LYS A 207 20.83 -17.44 -9.54
C LYS A 207 20.53 -17.60 -8.06
N ASP A 208 21.56 -17.86 -7.26
CA ASP A 208 21.42 -17.96 -5.81
C ASP A 208 20.89 -16.67 -5.19
N VAL A 209 20.03 -16.81 -4.18
CA VAL A 209 19.40 -15.71 -3.47
C VAL A 209 19.97 -15.61 -2.05
N TYR A 210 20.56 -14.45 -1.74
CA TYR A 210 21.15 -14.15 -0.43
C TYR A 210 20.19 -13.31 0.38
N ILE A 211 19.73 -13.82 1.52
CA ILE A 211 18.71 -13.16 2.37
C ILE A 211 19.06 -13.28 3.85
N GLY A 212 18.40 -12.46 4.69
CA GLY A 212 18.44 -12.63 6.14
C GLY A 212 17.66 -13.87 6.60
N GLU A 213 17.60 -14.09 7.91
CA GLU A 213 16.91 -15.25 8.51
C GLU A 213 15.40 -15.26 8.21
N CYS A 214 14.78 -14.10 8.00
CA CYS A 214 13.36 -13.93 7.61
C CYS A 214 12.38 -14.67 8.54
N LEU A 215 12.61 -14.62 9.85
CA LEU A 215 11.83 -15.33 10.88
C LEU A 215 10.53 -14.64 11.26
N GLN A 216 10.37 -13.36 10.95
CA GLN A 216 9.21 -12.55 11.31
C GLN A 216 7.94 -12.99 10.56
N SER A 217 6.79 -12.80 11.17
CA SER A 217 5.50 -12.85 10.49
C SER A 217 5.40 -11.75 9.45
N TRP A 218 4.85 -12.07 8.30
CA TRP A 218 4.69 -11.16 7.18
C TRP A 218 3.37 -11.37 6.47
N ASN A 219 2.95 -10.34 5.75
CA ASN A 219 1.77 -10.39 4.90
C ASN A 219 2.04 -9.69 3.58
N TYR A 220 1.72 -10.35 2.48
CA TYR A 220 1.77 -9.78 1.14
C TYR A 220 0.38 -9.75 0.52
N ILE A 221 0.04 -8.66 -0.15
CA ILE A 221 -1.12 -8.54 -1.03
C ILE A 221 -0.67 -8.30 -2.46
N TYR A 222 -1.23 -9.05 -3.42
CA TYR A 222 -0.96 -8.81 -4.82
C TYR A 222 -1.62 -7.50 -5.29
N VAL A 223 -0.94 -6.74 -6.14
CA VAL A 223 -1.37 -5.39 -6.53
C VAL A 223 -2.75 -5.35 -7.18
N LYS A 224 -3.16 -6.39 -7.93
CA LYS A 224 -4.51 -6.46 -8.51
C LYS A 224 -5.59 -6.74 -7.45
N ASP A 225 -5.28 -7.55 -6.44
CA ASP A 225 -6.18 -7.77 -5.30
C ASP A 225 -6.29 -6.49 -4.44
N LEU A 226 -5.19 -5.75 -4.24
CA LEU A 226 -5.25 -4.43 -3.62
C LEU A 226 -6.16 -3.46 -4.40
N CYS A 227 -6.06 -3.43 -5.73
CA CYS A 227 -6.94 -2.59 -6.55
C CYS A 227 -8.41 -2.94 -6.36
N LYS A 228 -8.74 -4.24 -6.27
CA LYS A 228 -10.09 -4.73 -5.95
C LYS A 228 -10.55 -4.27 -4.56
N ALA A 229 -9.68 -4.37 -3.55
CA ALA A 229 -9.98 -3.90 -2.20
C ALA A 229 -10.30 -2.40 -2.18
N ILE A 230 -9.47 -1.57 -2.81
CA ILE A 230 -9.67 -0.12 -2.90
C ILE A 230 -10.95 0.21 -3.69
N TYR A 231 -11.26 -0.53 -4.75
CA TYR A 231 -12.52 -0.35 -5.49
C TYR A 231 -13.74 -0.63 -4.61
N LEU A 232 -13.73 -1.69 -3.81
CA LEU A 232 -14.81 -1.97 -2.86
C LEU A 232 -14.99 -0.82 -1.86
N LEU A 233 -13.90 -0.29 -1.29
CA LEU A 233 -13.95 0.87 -0.40
C LEU A 233 -14.43 2.15 -1.11
N THR A 234 -14.31 2.21 -2.42
CA THR A 234 -14.79 3.34 -3.23
C THR A 234 -16.30 3.28 -3.44
N VAL A 235 -16.88 2.09 -3.66
CA VAL A 235 -18.27 1.93 -4.11
C VAL A 235 -19.24 1.44 -3.04
N LYS A 236 -18.74 0.82 -1.96
CA LYS A 236 -19.59 0.24 -0.91
C LYS A 236 -19.94 1.23 0.20
N GLU A 237 -21.02 0.98 0.91
CA GLU A 237 -21.34 1.60 2.19
C GLU A 237 -20.46 1.01 3.30
N LEU A 238 -19.83 1.84 4.13
CA LEU A 238 -18.80 1.45 5.06
C LEU A 238 -19.27 1.30 6.52
N LYS A 239 -20.59 1.39 6.79
CA LYS A 239 -21.21 1.14 8.11
C LYS A 239 -20.50 1.86 9.27
N ASN A 240 -20.12 3.13 9.08
CA ASN A 240 -19.36 3.97 10.04
C ASN A 240 -17.90 3.56 10.29
N ASN A 241 -17.39 2.50 9.67
CA ASN A 241 -15.97 2.21 9.69
C ASN A 241 -15.23 3.18 8.77
N TYR A 242 -14.08 3.66 9.22
CA TYR A 242 -13.25 4.55 8.40
C TYR A 242 -11.78 4.12 8.33
N VAL A 243 -11.38 3.11 9.08
CA VAL A 243 -10.05 2.49 9.01
C VAL A 243 -10.20 1.08 8.49
N PHE A 244 -9.36 0.69 7.55
CA PHE A 244 -9.34 -0.66 6.97
C PHE A 244 -7.91 -1.13 6.77
N ASN A 245 -7.62 -2.34 7.19
CA ASN A 245 -6.40 -3.04 6.82
C ASN A 245 -6.52 -3.55 5.38
N ILE A 246 -5.60 -3.14 4.52
CA ILE A 246 -5.53 -3.62 3.13
C ILE A 246 -4.34 -4.57 3.04
N ALA A 247 -4.63 -5.86 3.15
CA ALA A 247 -3.65 -6.93 3.26
C ALA A 247 -4.15 -8.19 2.56
N GLY A 248 -3.24 -9.16 2.35
CA GLY A 248 -3.59 -10.47 1.83
C GLY A 248 -4.28 -11.34 2.90
N GLU A 249 -4.99 -12.36 2.46
CA GLU A 249 -5.72 -13.28 3.33
C GLU A 249 -4.79 -14.17 4.17
N LYS A 250 -3.53 -14.38 3.74
CA LYS A 250 -2.59 -15.30 4.38
C LYS A 250 -1.49 -14.55 5.12
N ASN A 251 -1.36 -14.83 6.40
CA ASN A 251 -0.18 -14.48 7.19
C ASN A 251 0.76 -15.71 7.24
N GLN A 252 2.06 -15.51 7.04
CA GLN A 252 3.06 -16.56 7.24
C GLN A 252 4.44 -15.97 7.56
N ILE A 253 5.39 -16.81 7.98
CA ILE A 253 6.79 -16.42 8.17
C ILE A 253 7.36 -15.96 6.82
N LEU A 254 8.13 -14.87 6.81
CA LEU A 254 8.69 -14.28 5.59
C LEU A 254 9.51 -15.28 4.77
N MET A 255 10.28 -16.15 5.42
CA MET A 255 11.00 -17.25 4.76
C MET A 255 10.05 -18.19 4.01
N GLY A 256 8.82 -18.39 4.47
CA GLY A 256 7.81 -19.19 3.80
C GLY A 256 7.46 -18.61 2.42
N TYR A 257 7.30 -17.29 2.31
CA TYR A 257 7.07 -16.62 1.01
C TYR A 257 8.27 -16.78 0.05
N VAL A 258 9.49 -16.73 0.57
CA VAL A 258 10.70 -16.94 -0.25
C VAL A 258 10.75 -18.38 -0.80
N ARG A 259 10.46 -19.36 0.04
CA ARG A 259 10.38 -20.78 -0.39
C ARG A 259 9.21 -21.01 -1.37
N ASP A 260 8.09 -20.35 -1.16
CA ASP A 260 6.94 -20.42 -2.09
C ASP A 260 7.35 -19.89 -3.47
N MET A 261 8.03 -18.73 -3.57
CA MET A 261 8.55 -18.21 -4.84
C MET A 261 9.49 -19.18 -5.53
N HIS A 262 10.46 -19.74 -4.79
CA HIS A 262 11.40 -20.74 -5.32
C HIS A 262 10.67 -21.96 -5.90
N ARG A 263 9.68 -22.49 -5.17
CA ARG A 263 8.85 -23.64 -5.59
C ARG A 263 7.99 -23.31 -6.82
N ILE A 264 7.30 -22.15 -6.82
CA ILE A 264 6.41 -21.73 -7.91
C ILE A 264 7.20 -21.55 -9.21
N LEU A 265 8.38 -20.94 -9.12
CA LEU A 265 9.26 -20.67 -10.27
C LEU A 265 10.10 -21.89 -10.67
N LYS A 266 10.01 -22.99 -9.92
CA LYS A 266 10.79 -24.23 -10.15
C LYS A 266 12.29 -23.96 -10.29
N SER A 267 12.81 -22.99 -9.53
CA SER A 267 14.22 -22.62 -9.58
C SER A 267 15.11 -23.75 -9.08
N LYS A 268 16.29 -23.86 -9.68
CA LYS A 268 17.36 -24.79 -9.26
C LYS A 268 18.43 -24.11 -8.40
N SER A 269 18.28 -22.84 -8.11
CA SER A 269 19.21 -22.04 -7.31
C SER A 269 19.11 -22.38 -5.82
N ASN A 270 20.05 -21.86 -5.02
CA ASN A 270 20.03 -22.00 -3.58
C ASN A 270 19.45 -20.75 -2.91
N ILE A 271 18.81 -20.94 -1.75
CA ILE A 271 18.47 -19.87 -0.82
C ILE A 271 19.56 -19.87 0.26
N ILE A 272 20.40 -18.83 0.26
CA ILE A 272 21.53 -18.70 1.18
C ILE A 272 21.17 -17.70 2.26
N VAL A 273 21.14 -18.18 3.51
CA VAL A 273 20.82 -17.33 4.67
C VAL A 273 22.09 -16.69 5.20
N GLU A 274 22.08 -15.37 5.30
CA GLU A 274 23.18 -14.57 5.83
C GLU A 274 22.71 -13.80 7.07
N LYS A 275 23.61 -13.60 8.02
CA LYS A 275 23.34 -12.73 9.15
C LYS A 275 23.27 -11.28 8.66
N ARG A 276 22.15 -10.61 8.90
CA ARG A 276 21.93 -9.19 8.58
C ARG A 276 21.60 -8.40 9.83
N GLU A 277 22.06 -7.17 9.88
CA GLU A 277 21.64 -6.26 10.92
C GLU A 277 20.15 -5.90 10.79
N ALA A 278 19.47 -5.78 11.92
CA ALA A 278 18.08 -5.32 11.96
C ALA A 278 17.97 -3.89 11.38
N PRO A 279 16.86 -3.56 10.69
CA PRO A 279 16.60 -2.19 10.28
C PRO A 279 16.55 -1.22 11.47
N THR A 280 16.83 0.05 11.24
CA THR A 280 16.76 1.10 12.29
C THR A 280 15.37 1.19 12.95
N GLU A 281 14.31 0.87 12.23
CA GLU A 281 12.93 0.83 12.73
C GLU A 281 12.60 -0.49 13.45
N GLY A 282 13.55 -1.41 13.62
CA GLY A 282 13.34 -2.79 14.04
C GLY A 282 12.87 -3.68 12.88
N THR A 283 12.81 -4.99 13.12
CA THR A 283 12.30 -5.98 12.15
C THR A 283 10.79 -6.01 12.18
N PRO A 284 10.05 -5.49 11.17
CA PRO A 284 8.58 -5.42 11.25
C PRO A 284 7.95 -6.80 11.44
N PHE A 285 6.96 -6.88 12.34
CA PHE A 285 6.13 -8.06 12.57
C PHE A 285 4.71 -7.77 12.09
N LEU A 286 4.31 -8.41 10.99
CA LEU A 286 3.06 -8.12 10.28
C LEU A 286 2.14 -9.34 10.31
N LYS A 287 1.03 -9.22 11.05
CA LYS A 287 0.00 -10.26 11.14
C LYS A 287 -1.40 -9.63 11.11
N PRO A 288 -1.79 -8.98 9.97
CA PRO A 288 -3.06 -8.27 9.89
C PRO A 288 -4.27 -9.19 9.95
N SER A 289 -5.36 -8.68 10.54
CA SER A 289 -6.74 -9.10 10.28
C SER A 289 -7.33 -8.23 9.15
N ILE A 290 -8.14 -8.83 8.29
CA ILE A 290 -8.88 -8.14 7.22
C ILE A 290 -10.38 -8.42 7.29
N GLU A 291 -10.90 -8.72 8.47
CA GLU A 291 -12.31 -9.10 8.63
C GLU A 291 -13.27 -7.98 8.19
N LEU A 292 -12.98 -6.71 8.52
CA LEU A 292 -13.78 -5.58 8.03
C LEU A 292 -13.80 -5.49 6.50
N LEU A 293 -12.69 -5.81 5.84
CA LEU A 293 -12.61 -5.82 4.39
C LEU A 293 -13.41 -7.00 3.80
N LYS A 294 -13.37 -8.18 4.43
CA LYS A 294 -14.17 -9.35 4.06
C LYS A 294 -15.68 -9.09 4.21
N GLU A 295 -16.10 -8.35 5.24
CA GLU A 295 -17.50 -7.95 5.40
C GLU A 295 -18.02 -7.11 4.23
N LEU A 296 -17.15 -6.37 3.53
CA LEU A 296 -17.50 -5.65 2.30
C LEU A 296 -17.55 -6.57 1.06
N GLY A 297 -17.26 -7.86 1.23
CA GLY A 297 -17.22 -8.85 0.15
C GLY A 297 -15.85 -9.00 -0.51
N PHE A 298 -14.79 -8.55 0.12
CA PHE A 298 -13.43 -8.79 -0.38
C PHE A 298 -13.07 -10.27 -0.27
N LYS A 299 -12.50 -10.75 -1.37
CA LYS A 299 -11.81 -12.04 -1.47
C LYS A 299 -10.71 -11.86 -2.50
N GLU A 300 -9.54 -12.39 -2.24
CA GLU A 300 -8.45 -12.41 -3.22
C GLU A 300 -8.85 -13.19 -4.47
N ASP A 301 -8.54 -12.65 -5.65
CA ASP A 301 -8.69 -13.34 -6.93
C ASP A 301 -7.42 -14.10 -7.30
N TYR A 302 -6.27 -13.62 -6.82
CA TYR A 302 -4.94 -14.15 -7.13
C TYR A 302 -4.25 -14.78 -5.91
N GLY A 303 -4.28 -14.11 -4.76
CA GLY A 303 -3.44 -14.44 -3.63
C GLY A 303 -1.94 -14.35 -3.96
N PHE A 304 -1.08 -14.88 -3.07
CA PHE A 304 0.36 -14.79 -3.29
C PHE A 304 0.83 -15.63 -4.48
N GLU A 305 0.43 -16.91 -4.55
CA GLU A 305 0.85 -17.81 -5.63
C GLU A 305 0.35 -17.36 -7.01
N GLY A 306 -0.94 -17.01 -7.11
CA GLY A 306 -1.52 -16.49 -8.35
C GLY A 306 -0.87 -15.17 -8.78
N GLY A 307 -0.55 -14.30 -7.81
CA GLY A 307 0.15 -13.04 -8.05
C GLY A 307 1.57 -13.25 -8.62
N ILE A 308 2.34 -14.21 -8.08
CA ILE A 308 3.66 -14.55 -8.64
C ILE A 308 3.53 -15.12 -10.06
N LYS A 309 2.58 -16.02 -10.30
CA LYS A 309 2.35 -16.57 -11.64
C LYS A 309 1.96 -15.47 -12.65
N ASP A 310 1.05 -14.58 -12.30
CA ASP A 310 0.62 -13.46 -13.16
C ASP A 310 1.77 -12.46 -13.40
N MET A 311 2.55 -12.15 -12.36
CA MET A 311 3.73 -11.27 -12.47
C MET A 311 4.76 -11.80 -13.47
N CYS A 312 4.95 -13.13 -13.50
CA CYS A 312 5.92 -13.83 -14.35
C CYS A 312 5.32 -14.35 -15.66
N ALA A 313 4.03 -14.12 -15.94
CA ALA A 313 3.30 -14.66 -17.09
C ALA A 313 3.37 -16.20 -17.20
N ILE A 314 3.37 -16.90 -16.05
CA ILE A 314 3.34 -18.36 -15.96
C ILE A 314 1.87 -18.82 -15.91
N LYS A 315 1.54 -19.80 -16.76
CA LYS A 315 0.20 -20.43 -16.81
C LYS A 315 0.03 -21.48 -15.71
#